data_e5ffd102e1a66da8cafee6be0340b671
#
_entry.id   e5ffd102e1a66da8cafee6be0340b671
#
_cell.length_a   1.000
_cell.length_b   1.000
_cell.length_c   1.000
_cell.angle_alpha   90.00
_cell.angle_beta   90.00
_cell.angle_gamma   90.00
#
_symmetry.space_group_name_H-M   'P 1'
#
loop_
_entity.id
_entity.type
_entity.pdbx_description
1 polymer ?
#
loop_
_entity_poly.entity_id
_entity_poly.type
_entity_poly.pdbx_seq_one_letter_code
_entity_poly.pdbx_strand_id
1 'polypeptide(L)'
;MNKFMKATLCYVLSITMFLMMPMSVCAMPEISAPSYILMEASSGKIICEENATERRSPASITKIMTLLLIFEYLESGRISLDSDVMTSAYAKSMGGSQVFLEEGEIQTLDTIIKCIAVASGNDASVAAAELIAGSEAEFVELMNNKAAQLGMKDTHFEDCCGLSDSDNHYTTAKDVAIMSRELITKYPKVLEYTKIWMEDITHTTSKGSSQFTLSSTNKLLKMYEWTTGLKTGSTSKALYCLSATASKNNIDMIAVVMGSPSNKVRFQDAMALLNYGYSISALYEDANHEPLPTVPVKGGVQEEAALIYKEPFHYLDTEGNNLSLIEKSIVLPPEIQAPIQRGDAIGEAVYKLNGQRIGSVSILSDVTIEKAKYWDYVGKVWKLFCSFS
;
A
#
# COMPACT_ATOMS: atom_id res chain seq x y z
N MET A 1 -17.99 42.48 48.01
CA MET A 1 -17.59 41.20 47.44
C MET A 1 -16.21 40.82 47.99
N ASN A 2 -16.19 39.83 48.91
CA ASN A 2 -15.00 39.42 49.67
C ASN A 2 -13.86 38.94 48.78
N LYS A 3 -12.58 39.20 49.16
CA LYS A 3 -11.39 38.74 48.42
C LYS A 3 -11.44 37.25 48.05
N PHE A 4 -12.03 36.41 48.89
CA PHE A 4 -12.28 34.99 48.64
C PHE A 4 -13.21 34.74 47.45
N MET A 5 -14.30 35.49 47.31
CA MET A 5 -15.27 35.37 46.25
C MET A 5 -14.71 35.82 44.87
N LYS A 6 -13.78 36.79 44.88
CA LYS A 6 -13.06 37.21 43.67
C LYS A 6 -12.05 36.15 43.19
N ALA A 7 -11.34 35.52 44.13
CA ALA A 7 -10.39 34.46 43.83
C ALA A 7 -11.11 33.23 43.28
N THR A 8 -12.25 32.80 43.86
CA THR A 8 -13.05 31.68 43.37
C THR A 8 -13.65 31.96 41.99
N LEU A 9 -14.12 33.20 41.73
CA LEU A 9 -14.64 33.60 40.43
C LEU A 9 -13.54 33.61 39.34
N CYS A 10 -12.31 34.07 39.67
CA CYS A 10 -11.19 33.99 38.73
C CYS A 10 -10.75 32.56 38.45
N TYR A 11 -10.78 31.66 39.44
CA TYR A 11 -10.48 30.24 39.24
C TYR A 11 -11.53 29.54 38.38
N VAL A 12 -12.81 29.81 38.61
CA VAL A 12 -13.90 29.26 37.77
C VAL A 12 -13.84 29.81 36.36
N LEU A 13 -13.54 31.10 36.16
CA LEU A 13 -13.37 31.68 34.81
C LEU A 13 -12.14 31.13 34.09
N SER A 14 -11.02 30.89 34.80
CA SER A 14 -9.85 30.27 34.14
C SER A 14 -10.06 28.80 33.80
N ILE A 15 -10.80 28.03 34.59
CA ILE A 15 -11.16 26.65 34.30
C ILE A 15 -12.16 26.58 33.11
N THR A 16 -13.15 27.47 33.05
CA THR A 16 -14.07 27.55 31.92
C THR A 16 -13.38 28.00 30.62
N MET A 17 -12.38 28.88 30.71
CA MET A 17 -11.60 29.33 29.56
C MET A 17 -10.65 28.23 29.03
N PHE A 18 -10.16 27.33 29.91
CA PHE A 18 -9.35 26.19 29.53
C PHE A 18 -10.21 25.05 28.87
N LEU A 19 -11.49 24.93 29.29
CA LEU A 19 -12.47 24.00 28.72
C LEU A 19 -13.05 24.45 27.36
N MET A 20 -12.83 25.71 26.97
CA MET A 20 -13.24 26.29 25.68
C MET A 20 -12.08 26.46 24.69
N MET A 21 -10.97 25.73 24.85
CA MET A 21 -10.02 25.65 23.73
C MET A 21 -10.73 24.98 22.56
N PRO A 22 -10.94 25.69 21.43
CA PRO A 22 -11.52 25.06 20.26
C PRO A 22 -10.59 23.91 19.89
N MET A 23 -11.09 22.67 19.89
CA MET A 23 -10.45 21.60 19.15
C MET A 23 -10.36 22.14 17.72
N SER A 24 -9.13 22.41 17.26
CA SER A 24 -8.92 22.81 15.87
C SER A 24 -9.41 21.66 15.00
N VAL A 25 -10.67 21.74 14.58
CA VAL A 25 -11.16 20.89 13.50
C VAL A 25 -10.36 21.30 12.28
N CYS A 26 -9.42 20.46 11.87
CA CYS A 26 -8.68 20.68 10.64
C CYS A 26 -9.68 20.63 9.50
N ALA A 27 -9.99 21.80 8.94
CA ALA A 27 -10.94 21.88 7.83
C ALA A 27 -10.35 21.18 6.59
N MET A 28 -11.20 20.48 5.84
CA MET A 28 -10.83 19.92 4.56
C MET A 28 -10.26 21.02 3.64
N PRO A 29 -9.05 20.84 3.06
CA PRO A 29 -8.50 21.83 2.14
C PRO A 29 -9.32 21.94 0.86
N GLU A 30 -9.31 23.10 0.24
CA GLU A 30 -9.85 23.28 -1.11
C GLU A 30 -8.93 22.59 -2.12
N ILE A 31 -9.48 21.67 -2.89
CA ILE A 31 -8.77 20.89 -3.92
C ILE A 31 -9.29 21.33 -5.30
N SER A 32 -8.37 21.72 -6.18
CA SER A 32 -8.72 22.20 -7.52
C SER A 32 -8.96 21.07 -8.52
N ALA A 33 -8.44 19.89 -8.28
CA ALA A 33 -8.68 18.71 -9.11
C ALA A 33 -10.14 18.28 -9.00
N PRO A 34 -10.86 18.07 -10.14
CA PRO A 34 -12.27 17.68 -10.13
C PRO A 34 -12.55 16.27 -9.61
N SER A 35 -11.53 15.41 -9.53
CA SER A 35 -11.65 14.07 -8.98
C SER A 35 -10.40 13.75 -8.16
N TYR A 36 -10.61 13.32 -6.91
CA TYR A 36 -9.52 12.97 -6.02
C TYR A 36 -9.93 11.94 -4.95
N ILE A 37 -8.93 11.31 -4.35
CA ILE A 37 -9.07 10.43 -3.20
C ILE A 37 -7.80 10.48 -2.35
N LEU A 38 -7.96 10.41 -1.05
CA LEU A 38 -6.91 10.17 -0.08
C LEU A 38 -7.19 8.86 0.66
N MET A 39 -6.25 7.93 0.61
CA MET A 39 -6.36 6.60 1.22
C MET A 39 -5.14 6.32 2.10
N GLU A 40 -5.34 5.67 3.24
CA GLU A 40 -4.26 5.08 4.01
C GLU A 40 -3.92 3.70 3.44
N ALA A 41 -2.62 3.43 3.22
CA ALA A 41 -2.19 2.30 2.41
C ALA A 41 -2.35 0.94 3.12
N SER A 42 -2.08 0.83 4.41
CA SER A 42 -2.08 -0.46 5.11
C SER A 42 -3.49 -1.02 5.25
N SER A 43 -4.42 -0.22 5.72
CA SER A 43 -5.82 -0.61 5.93
C SER A 43 -6.70 -0.48 4.68
N GLY A 44 -6.30 0.39 3.73
CA GLY A 44 -7.16 0.80 2.61
C GLY A 44 -8.28 1.77 3.02
N LYS A 45 -8.20 2.37 4.23
CA LYS A 45 -9.19 3.34 4.72
C LYS A 45 -9.17 4.59 3.86
N ILE A 46 -10.33 4.93 3.29
CA ILE A 46 -10.53 6.19 2.59
C ILE A 46 -10.72 7.28 3.63
N ILE A 47 -9.90 8.35 3.54
CA ILE A 47 -9.93 9.48 4.46
C ILE A 47 -10.85 10.57 3.91
N CYS A 48 -10.71 10.88 2.62
CA CYS A 48 -11.61 11.78 1.91
C CYS A 48 -11.58 11.49 0.41
N GLU A 49 -12.66 11.80 -0.27
CA GLU A 49 -12.79 11.63 -1.72
C GLU A 49 -13.83 12.60 -2.30
N GLU A 50 -13.65 12.97 -3.56
CA GLU A 50 -14.64 13.68 -4.34
C GLU A 50 -14.61 13.19 -5.79
N ASN A 51 -15.78 12.88 -6.34
CA ASN A 51 -15.94 12.31 -7.69
C ASN A 51 -14.97 11.15 -7.98
N ALA A 52 -14.60 10.39 -6.95
CA ALA A 52 -13.53 9.38 -7.02
C ALA A 52 -13.87 8.19 -7.92
N THR A 53 -15.14 8.00 -8.28
CA THR A 53 -15.63 6.95 -9.19
C THR A 53 -15.93 7.48 -10.60
N GLU A 54 -15.66 8.75 -10.88
CA GLU A 54 -15.82 9.31 -12.21
C GLU A 54 -14.73 8.77 -13.15
N ARG A 55 -15.14 8.24 -14.30
CA ARG A 55 -14.22 7.74 -15.33
C ARG A 55 -13.47 8.87 -16.00
N ARG A 56 -12.16 8.78 -16.02
CA ARG A 56 -11.24 9.75 -16.62
C ARG A 56 -10.11 9.05 -17.34
N SER A 57 -9.53 9.73 -18.35
CA SER A 57 -8.31 9.24 -18.99
C SER A 57 -7.15 9.23 -17.96
N PRO A 58 -6.44 8.11 -17.80
CA PRO A 58 -5.34 7.99 -16.84
C PRO A 58 -4.04 8.64 -17.31
N ALA A 59 -3.84 8.83 -18.61
CA ALA A 59 -2.52 9.12 -19.17
C ALA A 59 -1.46 8.14 -18.60
N SER A 60 -0.23 8.58 -18.35
CA SER A 60 0.84 7.73 -17.81
C SER A 60 0.63 7.20 -16.38
N ILE A 61 -0.49 7.49 -15.72
CA ILE A 61 -0.90 6.78 -14.49
C ILE A 61 -1.11 5.28 -14.78
N THR A 62 -1.47 4.92 -16.03
CA THR A 62 -1.52 3.55 -16.56
C THR A 62 -0.30 2.72 -16.19
N LYS A 63 0.90 3.33 -16.18
CA LYS A 63 2.16 2.65 -15.86
C LYS A 63 2.26 2.13 -14.43
N ILE A 64 1.35 2.51 -13.54
CA ILE A 64 1.25 1.89 -12.21
C ILE A 64 0.85 0.42 -12.37
N MET A 65 -0.11 0.11 -13.26
CA MET A 65 -0.50 -1.27 -13.55
C MET A 65 0.64 -2.02 -14.27
N THR A 66 1.35 -1.36 -15.17
CA THR A 66 2.53 -1.94 -15.83
C THR A 66 3.61 -2.32 -14.81
N LEU A 67 3.95 -1.42 -13.89
CA LEU A 67 4.89 -1.71 -12.80
C LEU A 67 4.35 -2.82 -11.88
N LEU A 68 3.07 -2.82 -11.55
CA LEU A 68 2.45 -3.85 -10.72
C LEU A 68 2.64 -5.25 -11.31
N LEU A 69 2.40 -5.42 -12.60
CA LEU A 69 2.60 -6.69 -13.28
C LEU A 69 4.08 -7.07 -13.37
N ILE A 70 4.98 -6.12 -13.63
CA ILE A 70 6.43 -6.38 -13.62
C ILE A 70 6.86 -6.93 -12.26
N PHE A 71 6.46 -6.29 -11.16
CA PHE A 71 6.82 -6.72 -9.81
C PHE A 71 6.17 -8.05 -9.41
N GLU A 72 4.95 -8.33 -9.88
CA GLU A 72 4.30 -9.63 -9.68
C GLU A 72 5.07 -10.77 -10.38
N TYR A 73 5.55 -10.53 -11.58
CA TYR A 73 6.37 -11.51 -12.32
C TYR A 73 7.76 -11.69 -11.69
N LEU A 74 8.36 -10.61 -11.15
CA LEU A 74 9.60 -10.68 -10.38
C LEU A 74 9.43 -11.55 -9.11
N GLU A 75 8.36 -11.31 -8.33
CA GLU A 75 8.10 -12.08 -7.11
C GLU A 75 7.85 -13.56 -7.39
N SER A 76 7.16 -13.86 -8.50
CA SER A 76 6.91 -15.24 -8.91
C SER A 76 8.15 -15.97 -9.46
N GLY A 77 9.28 -15.27 -9.62
CA GLY A 77 10.52 -15.81 -10.16
C GLY A 77 10.48 -16.13 -11.67
N ARG A 78 9.47 -15.65 -12.39
CA ARG A 78 9.37 -15.82 -13.86
C ARG A 78 10.35 -14.95 -14.62
N ILE A 79 10.71 -13.81 -14.06
CA ILE A 79 11.72 -12.87 -14.55
C ILE A 79 12.61 -12.43 -13.38
N SER A 80 13.78 -11.88 -13.67
CA SER A 80 14.69 -11.30 -12.68
C SER A 80 15.08 -9.88 -13.06
N LEU A 81 15.65 -9.12 -12.14
CA LEU A 81 16.14 -7.78 -12.42
C LEU A 81 17.26 -7.76 -13.47
N ASP A 82 18.00 -8.87 -13.59
CA ASP A 82 19.08 -9.05 -14.57
C ASP A 82 18.57 -9.62 -15.91
N SER A 83 17.26 -9.84 -16.06
CA SER A 83 16.68 -10.31 -17.32
C SER A 83 16.96 -9.33 -18.45
N ASP A 84 17.41 -9.84 -19.58
CA ASP A 84 17.63 -9.06 -20.81
C ASP A 84 16.29 -8.63 -21.41
N VAL A 85 16.10 -7.34 -21.58
CA VAL A 85 14.95 -6.72 -22.25
C VAL A 85 15.42 -6.17 -23.59
N MET A 86 15.02 -6.82 -24.67
CA MET A 86 15.34 -6.38 -26.02
C MET A 86 14.27 -5.40 -26.53
N THR A 87 14.72 -4.27 -27.05
CA THR A 87 13.83 -3.26 -27.64
C THR A 87 13.43 -3.65 -29.05
N SER A 88 12.14 -3.86 -29.28
CA SER A 88 11.60 -4.13 -30.62
C SER A 88 11.50 -2.86 -31.47
N ALA A 89 11.30 -3.02 -32.77
CA ALA A 89 10.98 -1.90 -33.67
C ALA A 89 9.70 -1.17 -33.21
N TYR A 90 8.73 -1.91 -32.66
CA TYR A 90 7.47 -1.36 -32.15
C TYR A 90 7.72 -0.54 -30.86
N ALA A 91 8.43 -1.07 -29.89
CA ALA A 91 8.78 -0.35 -28.67
C ALA A 91 9.52 0.95 -28.99
N LYS A 92 10.53 0.90 -29.87
CA LYS A 92 11.25 2.08 -30.36
C LYS A 92 10.35 3.13 -31.02
N SER A 93 9.28 2.71 -31.71
CA SER A 93 8.37 3.62 -32.42
C SER A 93 7.43 4.41 -31.54
N MET A 94 7.38 4.13 -30.21
CA MET A 94 6.49 4.78 -29.27
C MET A 94 6.72 6.30 -29.23
N GLY A 95 5.61 7.04 -29.27
CA GLY A 95 5.61 8.49 -29.08
C GLY A 95 5.52 8.92 -27.61
N GLY A 96 5.40 10.22 -27.37
CA GLY A 96 5.24 10.81 -26.04
C GLY A 96 6.52 10.81 -25.21
N SER A 97 6.43 10.43 -23.93
CA SER A 97 7.62 10.33 -23.05
C SER A 97 8.46 9.13 -23.44
N GLN A 98 9.72 9.34 -23.74
CA GLN A 98 10.65 8.32 -24.20
C GLN A 98 11.99 8.43 -23.46
N VAL A 99 12.71 7.32 -23.39
CA VAL A 99 14.12 7.28 -23.00
C VAL A 99 15.01 6.97 -24.21
N PHE A 100 14.41 6.94 -25.42
CA PHE A 100 15.06 6.78 -26.71
C PHE A 100 15.83 5.47 -26.88
N LEU A 101 15.21 4.35 -26.44
CA LEU A 101 15.71 3.01 -26.71
C LEU A 101 15.79 2.76 -28.21
N GLU A 102 16.91 2.16 -28.67
CA GLU A 102 17.12 1.82 -30.08
C GLU A 102 16.67 0.37 -30.37
N GLU A 103 16.23 0.13 -31.61
CA GLU A 103 15.85 -1.23 -32.04
C GLU A 103 17.06 -2.19 -31.90
N GLY A 104 16.81 -3.35 -31.27
CA GLY A 104 17.81 -4.34 -30.94
C GLY A 104 18.70 -3.99 -29.76
N GLU A 105 18.49 -2.85 -29.12
CA GLU A 105 19.16 -2.51 -27.85
C GLU A 105 18.66 -3.45 -26.75
N ILE A 106 19.60 -3.94 -25.93
CA ILE A 106 19.32 -4.77 -24.77
C ILE A 106 19.67 -3.99 -23.50
N GLN A 107 18.71 -3.92 -22.60
CA GLN A 107 18.86 -3.36 -21.27
C GLN A 107 18.46 -4.40 -20.21
N THR A 108 18.98 -4.27 -18.99
CA THR A 108 18.46 -5.08 -17.88
C THR A 108 17.07 -4.63 -17.49
N LEU A 109 16.25 -5.54 -16.97
CA LEU A 109 14.91 -5.19 -16.46
C LEU A 109 14.99 -4.13 -15.35
N ASP A 110 16.04 -4.13 -14.51
CA ASP A 110 16.30 -3.07 -13.51
C ASP A 110 16.37 -1.69 -14.17
N THR A 111 17.14 -1.57 -15.26
CA THR A 111 17.24 -0.32 -16.04
C THR A 111 15.89 0.08 -16.64
N ILE A 112 15.15 -0.89 -17.19
CA ILE A 112 13.82 -0.64 -17.78
C ILE A 112 12.82 -0.17 -16.72
N ILE A 113 12.82 -0.74 -15.52
CA ILE A 113 11.99 -0.26 -14.40
C ILE A 113 12.31 1.20 -14.07
N LYS A 114 13.61 1.56 -14.02
CA LYS A 114 14.04 2.96 -13.82
C LYS A 114 13.51 3.87 -14.92
N CYS A 115 13.62 3.45 -16.18
CA CYS A 115 13.08 4.20 -17.32
C CYS A 115 11.58 4.47 -17.21
N ILE A 116 10.80 3.47 -16.74
CA ILE A 116 9.35 3.58 -16.55
C ILE A 116 9.01 4.47 -15.35
N ALA A 117 9.63 4.22 -14.20
CA ALA A 117 9.28 4.86 -12.94
C ALA A 117 9.73 6.33 -12.90
N VAL A 118 10.94 6.63 -13.38
CA VAL A 118 11.57 7.95 -13.29
C VAL A 118 11.16 8.83 -14.47
N ALA A 119 11.51 8.41 -15.70
CA ALA A 119 11.30 9.20 -16.90
C ALA A 119 9.94 8.97 -17.58
N SER A 120 9.17 7.99 -17.10
CA SER A 120 7.87 7.64 -17.70
C SER A 120 7.99 7.13 -19.16
N GLY A 121 9.08 6.42 -19.51
CA GLY A 121 9.35 5.94 -20.88
C GLY A 121 8.22 5.04 -21.41
N ASN A 122 7.64 5.43 -22.54
CA ASN A 122 6.64 4.62 -23.25
C ASN A 122 7.32 3.45 -23.96
N ASP A 123 8.46 3.71 -24.62
CA ASP A 123 9.34 2.73 -25.21
C ASP A 123 9.75 1.63 -24.21
N ALA A 124 10.19 2.01 -23.03
CA ALA A 124 10.53 1.10 -21.96
C ALA A 124 9.33 0.30 -21.44
N SER A 125 8.13 0.91 -21.39
CA SER A 125 6.90 0.23 -20.96
C SER A 125 6.50 -0.88 -21.93
N VAL A 126 6.57 -0.59 -23.23
CA VAL A 126 6.27 -1.58 -24.30
C VAL A 126 7.32 -2.68 -24.32
N ALA A 127 8.62 -2.35 -24.19
CA ALA A 127 9.68 -3.37 -24.14
C ALA A 127 9.50 -4.32 -22.94
N ALA A 128 9.09 -3.80 -21.77
CA ALA A 128 8.76 -4.64 -20.62
C ALA A 128 7.49 -5.49 -20.83
N ALA A 129 6.47 -4.94 -21.48
CA ALA A 129 5.26 -5.66 -21.83
C ALA A 129 5.55 -6.84 -22.77
N GLU A 130 6.39 -6.62 -23.80
CA GLU A 130 6.82 -7.65 -24.73
C GLU A 130 7.66 -8.74 -24.03
N LEU A 131 8.52 -8.39 -23.09
CA LEU A 131 9.26 -9.37 -22.28
C LEU A 131 8.31 -10.29 -21.51
N ILE A 132 7.25 -9.74 -20.91
CA ILE A 132 6.36 -10.47 -20.01
C ILE A 132 5.34 -11.30 -20.77
N ALA A 133 4.73 -10.74 -21.82
CA ALA A 133 3.58 -11.33 -22.49
C ALA A 133 3.83 -11.64 -23.98
N GLY A 134 4.99 -11.29 -24.52
CA GLY A 134 5.33 -11.49 -25.93
C GLY A 134 4.81 -10.38 -26.86
N SER A 135 3.79 -9.61 -26.43
CA SER A 135 3.28 -8.44 -27.13
C SER A 135 2.61 -7.46 -26.18
N GLU A 136 2.47 -6.20 -26.59
CA GLU A 136 1.69 -5.21 -25.82
C GLU A 136 0.21 -5.64 -25.72
N ALA A 137 -0.37 -6.19 -26.77
CA ALA A 137 -1.78 -6.62 -26.77
C ALA A 137 -2.07 -7.69 -25.70
N GLU A 138 -1.24 -8.73 -25.64
CA GLU A 138 -1.35 -9.77 -24.60
C GLU A 138 -1.09 -9.19 -23.19
N PHE A 139 -0.18 -8.23 -23.07
CA PHE A 139 0.07 -7.56 -21.81
C PHE A 139 -1.12 -6.71 -21.33
N VAL A 140 -1.80 -6.04 -22.26
CA VAL A 140 -3.03 -5.26 -21.96
C VAL A 140 -4.15 -6.19 -21.49
N GLU A 141 -4.26 -7.41 -22.01
CA GLU A 141 -5.18 -8.40 -21.45
C GLU A 141 -4.83 -8.77 -20.00
N LEU A 142 -3.54 -8.94 -19.70
CA LEU A 142 -3.09 -9.15 -18.30
C LEU A 142 -3.45 -7.96 -17.41
N MET A 143 -3.27 -6.72 -17.90
CA MET A 143 -3.63 -5.51 -17.15
C MET A 143 -5.13 -5.47 -16.83
N ASN A 144 -5.99 -5.75 -17.81
CA ASN A 144 -7.44 -5.76 -17.60
C ASN A 144 -7.89 -6.91 -16.68
N ASN A 145 -7.27 -8.09 -16.80
CA ASN A 145 -7.50 -9.20 -15.89
C ASN A 145 -7.09 -8.86 -14.46
N LYS A 146 -5.94 -8.18 -14.26
CA LYS A 146 -5.49 -7.72 -12.95
C LYS A 146 -6.43 -6.66 -12.40
N ALA A 147 -6.89 -5.70 -13.19
CA ALA A 147 -7.88 -4.71 -12.78
C ALA A 147 -9.16 -5.38 -12.26
N ALA A 148 -9.67 -6.40 -12.98
CA ALA A 148 -10.83 -7.17 -12.55
C ALA A 148 -10.58 -7.92 -11.23
N GLN A 149 -9.41 -8.55 -11.05
CA GLN A 149 -9.02 -9.24 -9.80
C GLN A 149 -8.95 -8.29 -8.60
N LEU A 150 -8.50 -7.04 -8.81
CA LEU A 150 -8.43 -6.01 -7.79
C LEU A 150 -9.78 -5.32 -7.53
N GLY A 151 -10.82 -5.66 -8.29
CA GLY A 151 -12.14 -5.05 -8.16
C GLY A 151 -12.22 -3.63 -8.72
N MET A 152 -11.32 -3.26 -9.64
CA MET A 152 -11.30 -1.97 -10.35
C MET A 152 -12.38 -1.97 -11.44
N LYS A 153 -13.64 -1.77 -11.05
CA LYS A 153 -14.82 -1.97 -11.92
C LYS A 153 -14.98 -0.90 -12.99
N ASP A 154 -14.37 0.25 -12.77
CA ASP A 154 -14.45 1.41 -13.67
C ASP A 154 -13.10 1.73 -14.30
N THR A 155 -12.36 0.66 -14.66
CA THR A 155 -11.06 0.76 -15.33
C THR A 155 -11.01 -0.17 -16.53
N HIS A 156 -10.49 0.35 -17.65
CA HIS A 156 -10.18 -0.42 -18.84
C HIS A 156 -8.93 0.18 -19.52
N PHE A 157 -7.98 -0.69 -19.83
CA PHE A 157 -6.74 -0.34 -20.49
C PHE A 157 -6.75 -0.79 -21.95
N GLU A 158 -6.23 0.04 -22.86
CA GLU A 158 -6.01 -0.27 -24.27
C GLU A 158 -4.54 -0.28 -24.67
N ASP A 159 -3.68 0.30 -23.82
CA ASP A 159 -2.23 0.25 -23.97
C ASP A 159 -1.55 0.16 -22.58
N CYS A 160 -0.23 -0.15 -22.58
CA CYS A 160 0.53 -0.33 -21.34
C CYS A 160 1.18 0.95 -20.80
N CYS A 161 1.04 2.08 -21.47
CA CYS A 161 1.77 3.31 -21.14
C CYS A 161 0.88 4.54 -20.93
N GLY A 162 -0.41 4.48 -21.33
CA GLY A 162 -1.38 5.56 -21.22
C GLY A 162 -1.20 6.61 -22.32
N LEU A 163 -0.85 6.19 -23.52
CA LEU A 163 -0.73 7.06 -24.68
C LEU A 163 -2.05 7.19 -25.45
N SER A 164 -2.95 6.19 -25.35
CA SER A 164 -4.24 6.20 -26.03
C SER A 164 -5.12 7.36 -25.57
N ASP A 165 -5.64 8.12 -26.55
CA ASP A 165 -6.67 9.15 -26.34
C ASP A 165 -8.10 8.61 -26.55
N SER A 166 -8.26 7.28 -26.67
CA SER A 166 -9.56 6.62 -26.82
C SER A 166 -10.44 6.84 -25.58
N ASP A 167 -11.75 6.88 -25.78
CA ASP A 167 -12.73 6.91 -24.68
C ASP A 167 -12.82 5.56 -23.94
N ASN A 168 -12.29 4.50 -24.54
CA ASN A 168 -12.23 3.18 -23.89
C ASN A 168 -11.01 2.99 -23.02
N HIS A 169 -10.03 3.92 -23.02
CA HIS A 169 -8.91 3.91 -22.11
C HIS A 169 -9.19 4.83 -20.91
N TYR A 170 -9.75 4.27 -19.85
CA TYR A 170 -10.22 5.03 -18.69
C TYR A 170 -9.94 4.33 -17.37
N THR A 171 -9.96 5.11 -16.31
CA THR A 171 -9.88 4.69 -14.90
C THR A 171 -10.61 5.70 -14.02
N THR A 172 -10.57 5.48 -12.70
CA THR A 172 -11.10 6.41 -11.69
C THR A 172 -10.04 6.70 -10.63
N ALA A 173 -10.18 7.80 -9.89
CA ALA A 173 -9.26 8.09 -8.79
C ALA A 173 -9.24 6.95 -7.74
N LYS A 174 -10.40 6.34 -7.48
CA LYS A 174 -10.54 5.19 -6.59
C LYS A 174 -9.79 3.96 -7.09
N ASP A 175 -9.96 3.61 -8.36
CA ASP A 175 -9.27 2.44 -8.94
C ASP A 175 -7.76 2.67 -9.00
N VAL A 176 -7.32 3.91 -9.29
CA VAL A 176 -5.90 4.28 -9.20
C VAL A 176 -5.36 4.10 -7.78
N ALA A 177 -6.12 4.52 -6.76
CA ALA A 177 -5.71 4.31 -5.37
C ALA A 177 -5.61 2.80 -5.03
N ILE A 178 -6.53 1.98 -5.52
CA ILE A 178 -6.52 0.51 -5.33
C ILE A 178 -5.25 -0.11 -5.94
N MET A 179 -4.94 0.17 -7.24
CA MET A 179 -3.73 -0.40 -7.85
C MET A 179 -2.44 0.17 -7.27
N SER A 180 -2.44 1.44 -6.85
CA SER A 180 -1.30 2.05 -6.17
C SER A 180 -1.04 1.38 -4.82
N ARG A 181 -2.10 1.14 -4.04
CA ARG A 181 -2.04 0.41 -2.78
C ARG A 181 -1.48 -1.00 -2.97
N GLU A 182 -2.04 -1.76 -3.91
CA GLU A 182 -1.58 -3.12 -4.22
C GLU A 182 -0.08 -3.11 -4.55
N LEU A 183 0.37 -2.18 -5.39
CA LEU A 183 1.77 -2.08 -5.79
C LEU A 183 2.70 -1.78 -4.60
N ILE A 184 2.39 -0.77 -3.77
CA ILE A 184 3.32 -0.35 -2.71
C ILE A 184 3.28 -1.23 -1.49
N THR A 185 2.15 -1.91 -1.21
CA THR A 185 2.03 -2.78 -0.03
C THR A 185 2.57 -4.18 -0.28
N LYS A 186 2.33 -4.75 -1.46
CA LYS A 186 2.86 -6.08 -1.81
C LYS A 186 4.29 -6.03 -2.32
N TYR A 187 4.64 -4.98 -3.07
CA TYR A 187 5.95 -4.87 -3.73
C TYR A 187 6.66 -3.57 -3.32
N PRO A 188 6.96 -3.36 -2.03
CA PRO A 188 7.51 -2.10 -1.51
C PRO A 188 8.84 -1.71 -2.16
N LYS A 189 9.56 -2.66 -2.78
CA LYS A 189 10.77 -2.41 -3.55
C LYS A 189 10.56 -1.40 -4.68
N VAL A 190 9.35 -1.26 -5.22
CA VAL A 190 9.04 -0.23 -6.24
C VAL A 190 9.34 1.19 -5.74
N LEU A 191 9.22 1.42 -4.43
CA LEU A 191 9.49 2.73 -3.84
C LEU A 191 10.98 3.14 -3.91
N GLU A 192 11.90 2.19 -4.09
CA GLU A 192 13.31 2.48 -4.34
C GLU A 192 13.47 3.19 -5.70
N TYR A 193 12.71 2.76 -6.71
CA TYR A 193 12.72 3.34 -8.06
C TYR A 193 11.97 4.67 -8.14
N THR A 194 10.80 4.77 -7.51
CA THR A 194 9.95 5.97 -7.60
C THR A 194 10.48 7.16 -6.80
N LYS A 195 11.45 6.94 -5.89
CA LYS A 195 12.19 7.99 -5.16
C LYS A 195 13.37 8.57 -5.94
N ILE A 196 13.79 7.92 -7.03
CA ILE A 196 14.92 8.41 -7.83
C ILE A 196 14.56 9.76 -8.46
N TRP A 197 15.38 10.78 -8.20
CA TRP A 197 15.21 12.11 -8.81
C TRP A 197 15.90 12.20 -10.16
N MET A 198 17.13 11.73 -10.25
CA MET A 198 17.92 11.67 -11.48
C MET A 198 18.87 10.47 -11.40
N GLU A 199 19.04 9.78 -12.51
CA GLU A 199 19.97 8.66 -12.64
C GLU A 199 20.45 8.52 -14.10
N ASP A 200 21.71 8.20 -14.30
CA ASP A 200 22.26 7.98 -15.63
C ASP A 200 22.13 6.51 -16.03
N ILE A 201 21.66 6.28 -17.25
CA ILE A 201 21.69 4.98 -17.91
C ILE A 201 22.63 5.02 -19.10
N THR A 202 23.07 3.84 -19.53
CA THR A 202 23.95 3.72 -20.70
C THR A 202 23.21 3.01 -21.83
N HIS A 203 22.98 3.70 -22.93
CA HIS A 203 22.56 3.07 -24.18
C HIS A 203 23.77 2.40 -24.82
N THR A 204 23.63 1.12 -25.17
CA THR A 204 24.64 0.37 -25.92
C THR A 204 24.01 -0.19 -27.19
N THR A 205 24.44 0.35 -28.33
CA THR A 205 23.90 0.01 -29.64
C THR A 205 25.02 -0.37 -30.60
N SER A 206 24.70 -0.78 -31.79
CA SER A 206 25.66 -1.03 -32.86
C SER A 206 26.48 0.22 -33.24
N LYS A 207 26.01 1.42 -32.87
CA LYS A 207 26.71 2.72 -33.12
C LYS A 207 27.64 3.13 -32.00
N GLY A 208 27.71 2.37 -30.91
CA GLY A 208 28.51 2.66 -29.72
C GLY A 208 27.67 2.88 -28.47
N SER A 209 28.31 3.34 -27.40
CA SER A 209 27.68 3.61 -26.12
C SER A 209 27.54 5.11 -25.87
N SER A 210 26.42 5.52 -25.29
CA SER A 210 26.13 6.90 -24.87
C SER A 210 25.40 6.93 -23.53
N GLN A 211 25.67 7.97 -22.73
CA GLN A 211 24.97 8.22 -21.46
C GLN A 211 23.66 8.97 -21.71
N PHE A 212 22.64 8.60 -20.96
CA PHE A 212 21.34 9.29 -20.94
C PHE A 212 20.89 9.48 -19.50
N THR A 213 20.61 10.73 -19.12
CA THR A 213 20.15 11.04 -17.76
C THR A 213 18.63 10.95 -17.66
N LEU A 214 18.14 9.99 -16.89
CA LEU A 214 16.74 9.93 -16.48
C LEU A 214 16.46 11.08 -15.50
N SER A 215 15.36 11.79 -15.70
CA SER A 215 14.91 12.86 -14.80
C SER A 215 13.47 12.60 -14.38
N SER A 216 13.22 12.65 -13.07
CA SER A 216 11.91 12.35 -12.52
C SER A 216 10.84 13.36 -12.96
N THR A 217 9.73 12.84 -13.45
CA THR A 217 8.53 13.63 -13.75
C THR A 217 7.78 14.05 -12.49
N ASN A 218 8.04 13.40 -11.36
CA ASN A 218 7.39 13.65 -10.07
C ASN A 218 8.13 14.73 -9.27
N LYS A 219 7.78 16.00 -9.51
CA LYS A 219 8.37 17.14 -8.78
C LYS A 219 8.05 17.14 -7.28
N LEU A 220 7.06 16.35 -6.83
CA LEU A 220 6.72 16.23 -5.42
C LEU A 220 7.92 15.75 -4.58
N LEU A 221 8.82 14.94 -5.16
CA LEU A 221 10.06 14.49 -4.52
C LEU A 221 10.97 15.64 -4.03
N LYS A 222 10.84 16.85 -4.59
CA LYS A 222 11.59 18.04 -4.18
C LYS A 222 10.74 19.03 -3.39
N MET A 223 9.42 18.87 -3.38
CA MET A 223 8.48 19.79 -2.76
C MET A 223 7.97 19.29 -1.41
N TYR A 224 8.01 17.98 -1.18
CA TYR A 224 7.42 17.34 0.00
C TYR A 224 8.32 16.22 0.52
N GLU A 225 8.94 16.44 1.66
CA GLU A 225 10.02 15.59 2.20
C GLU A 225 9.64 14.12 2.45
N TRP A 226 8.37 13.87 2.77
CA TRP A 226 7.86 12.51 3.05
C TRP A 226 7.45 11.73 1.79
N THR A 227 7.64 12.32 0.60
CA THR A 227 7.26 11.67 -0.67
C THR A 227 8.02 10.38 -0.90
N THR A 228 7.28 9.30 -1.19
CA THR A 228 7.83 7.99 -1.57
C THR A 228 7.61 7.65 -3.05
N GLY A 229 6.72 8.38 -3.75
CA GLY A 229 6.38 8.17 -5.16
C GLY A 229 5.09 8.88 -5.53
N LEU A 230 4.26 8.42 -6.48
CA LEU A 230 4.40 7.18 -7.23
C LEU A 230 4.52 7.51 -8.72
N LYS A 231 3.46 8.07 -9.36
CA LYS A 231 3.41 8.29 -10.80
C LYS A 231 2.63 9.53 -11.19
N THR A 232 3.16 10.27 -12.17
CA THR A 232 2.48 11.38 -12.84
C THR A 232 1.89 10.93 -14.18
N GLY A 233 0.84 11.59 -14.63
CA GLY A 233 0.28 11.43 -15.97
C GLY A 233 -0.17 12.78 -16.54
N SER A 234 -0.05 12.97 -17.84
CA SER A 234 -0.65 14.12 -18.55
C SER A 234 -0.77 13.86 -20.04
N THR A 235 -1.94 14.16 -20.58
CA THR A 235 -2.24 14.34 -22.01
C THR A 235 -3.18 15.54 -22.13
N SER A 236 -3.47 15.96 -23.36
CA SER A 236 -4.47 17.01 -23.62
C SER A 236 -5.85 16.63 -23.06
N LYS A 237 -6.23 15.35 -23.10
CA LYS A 237 -7.49 14.81 -22.62
C LYS A 237 -7.52 14.62 -21.10
N ALA A 238 -6.48 14.01 -20.55
CA ALA A 238 -6.39 13.73 -19.11
C ALA A 238 -6.10 14.97 -18.26
N LEU A 239 -5.61 16.07 -18.87
CA LEU A 239 -4.99 17.18 -18.16
C LEU A 239 -3.83 16.69 -17.29
N TYR A 240 -3.78 17.08 -16.01
CA TYR A 240 -2.67 16.70 -15.13
C TYR A 240 -3.15 15.78 -14.02
N CYS A 241 -2.61 14.56 -14.01
CA CYS A 241 -2.93 13.54 -13.02
C CYS A 241 -1.69 13.20 -12.17
N LEU A 242 -1.92 12.77 -10.94
CA LEU A 242 -0.88 12.32 -10.02
C LEU A 242 -1.45 11.26 -9.07
N SER A 243 -0.77 10.13 -8.96
CA SER A 243 -0.84 9.26 -7.80
C SER A 243 0.40 9.55 -6.96
N ALA A 244 0.23 10.22 -5.83
CA ALA A 244 1.30 10.53 -4.88
C ALA A 244 1.26 9.55 -3.71
N THR A 245 2.44 9.08 -3.30
CA THR A 245 2.60 8.31 -2.07
C THR A 245 3.56 9.03 -1.13
N ALA A 246 3.28 8.96 0.16
CA ALA A 246 4.12 9.56 1.20
C ALA A 246 4.06 8.72 2.46
N SER A 247 5.16 8.74 3.24
CA SER A 247 5.29 8.02 4.51
C SER A 247 5.73 8.99 5.61
N LYS A 248 4.94 9.09 6.68
CA LYS A 248 5.23 9.95 7.83
C LYS A 248 4.71 9.30 9.10
N ASN A 249 5.54 9.17 10.12
CA ASN A 249 5.17 8.60 11.42
C ASN A 249 4.54 7.19 11.28
N ASN A 250 5.11 6.33 10.46
CA ASN A 250 4.63 4.99 10.13
C ASN A 250 3.23 4.95 9.47
N ILE A 251 2.74 6.09 8.98
CA ILE A 251 1.49 6.16 8.22
C ILE A 251 1.84 6.36 6.75
N ASP A 252 1.46 5.40 5.92
CA ASP A 252 1.64 5.46 4.47
C ASP A 252 0.35 5.93 3.81
N MET A 253 0.42 7.04 3.08
CA MET A 253 -0.74 7.63 2.41
C MET A 253 -0.60 7.64 0.91
N ILE A 254 -1.74 7.48 0.25
CA ILE A 254 -1.90 7.56 -1.21
C ILE A 254 -2.88 8.69 -1.50
N ALA A 255 -2.41 9.74 -2.17
CA ALA A 255 -3.24 10.83 -2.66
C ALA A 255 -3.31 10.77 -4.18
N VAL A 256 -4.50 10.53 -4.72
CA VAL A 256 -4.71 10.54 -6.17
C VAL A 256 -5.49 11.78 -6.55
N VAL A 257 -4.99 12.52 -7.53
CA VAL A 257 -5.69 13.66 -8.15
C VAL A 257 -5.73 13.45 -9.65
N MET A 258 -6.90 13.66 -10.26
CA MET A 258 -7.12 13.48 -11.69
C MET A 258 -7.76 14.72 -12.30
N GLY A 259 -7.28 15.12 -13.47
CA GLY A 259 -7.83 16.26 -14.19
C GLY A 259 -7.47 17.62 -13.60
N SER A 260 -6.38 17.75 -12.83
CA SER A 260 -5.93 19.05 -12.31
C SER A 260 -5.66 20.03 -13.45
N PRO A 261 -5.97 21.33 -13.27
CA PRO A 261 -5.91 22.32 -14.36
C PRO A 261 -4.47 22.66 -14.80
N SER A 262 -3.47 22.39 -13.98
CA SER A 262 -2.08 22.63 -14.35
C SER A 262 -1.10 21.67 -13.68
N ASN A 263 0.10 21.57 -14.26
CA ASN A 263 1.19 20.76 -13.71
C ASN A 263 1.56 21.16 -12.26
N LYS A 264 1.49 22.45 -11.92
CA LYS A 264 1.79 22.93 -10.57
C LYS A 264 0.68 22.57 -9.58
N VAL A 265 -0.57 22.75 -9.99
CA VAL A 265 -1.75 22.56 -9.14
C VAL A 265 -1.87 21.10 -8.69
N ARG A 266 -1.63 20.10 -9.55
CA ARG A 266 -1.70 18.68 -9.14
C ARG A 266 -0.79 18.34 -7.95
N PHE A 267 0.40 18.99 -7.86
CA PHE A 267 1.29 18.77 -6.72
C PHE A 267 0.81 19.54 -5.48
N GLN A 268 0.24 20.72 -5.65
CA GLN A 268 -0.35 21.50 -4.54
C GLN A 268 -1.55 20.77 -3.94
N ASP A 269 -2.44 20.25 -4.77
CA ASP A 269 -3.60 19.47 -4.36
C ASP A 269 -3.17 18.19 -3.61
N ALA A 270 -2.20 17.44 -4.15
CA ALA A 270 -1.68 16.24 -3.50
C ALA A 270 -1.03 16.54 -2.13
N MET A 271 -0.23 17.62 -2.02
CA MET A 271 0.34 18.05 -0.74
C MET A 271 -0.74 18.45 0.26
N ALA A 272 -1.78 19.16 -0.19
CA ALA A 272 -2.88 19.57 0.66
C ALA A 272 -3.64 18.35 1.22
N LEU A 273 -3.94 17.35 0.37
CA LEU A 273 -4.55 16.09 0.78
C LEU A 273 -3.68 15.33 1.79
N LEU A 274 -2.38 15.16 1.48
CA LEU A 274 -1.46 14.46 2.37
C LEU A 274 -1.33 15.15 3.73
N ASN A 275 -1.16 16.48 3.75
CA ASN A 275 -1.09 17.24 5.00
C ASN A 275 -2.39 17.13 5.80
N TYR A 276 -3.54 17.21 5.14
CA TYR A 276 -4.83 17.01 5.78
C TYR A 276 -4.90 15.63 6.42
N GLY A 277 -4.61 14.57 5.66
CA GLY A 277 -4.61 13.21 6.18
C GLY A 277 -3.71 13.04 7.41
N TYR A 278 -2.46 13.49 7.34
CA TYR A 278 -1.55 13.40 8.49
C TYR A 278 -1.97 14.26 9.68
N SER A 279 -2.70 15.36 9.46
CA SER A 279 -3.15 16.24 10.55
C SER A 279 -4.28 15.65 11.39
N ILE A 280 -5.08 14.77 10.79
CA ILE A 280 -6.24 14.15 11.46
C ILE A 280 -6.02 12.69 11.82
N SER A 281 -4.91 12.08 11.37
CA SER A 281 -4.65 10.66 11.55
C SER A 281 -3.71 10.42 12.73
N ALA A 282 -4.07 9.43 13.55
CA ALA A 282 -3.21 8.86 14.57
C ALA A 282 -3.16 7.34 14.42
N LEU A 283 -1.97 6.74 14.52
CA LEU A 283 -1.77 5.29 14.38
C LEU A 283 -1.58 4.66 15.76
N TYR A 284 -2.34 3.61 16.03
CA TYR A 284 -2.07 2.68 17.13
C TYR A 284 -1.45 1.42 16.56
N GLU A 285 -0.33 1.00 17.13
CA GLU A 285 0.38 -0.22 16.76
C GLU A 285 0.59 -1.09 18.00
N ASP A 286 0.29 -2.37 17.88
CA ASP A 286 0.64 -3.40 18.85
C ASP A 286 1.37 -4.53 18.12
N ALA A 287 2.66 -4.64 18.41
CA ALA A 287 3.52 -5.65 17.79
C ALA A 287 3.20 -7.08 18.23
N ASN A 288 2.31 -7.26 19.23
CA ASN A 288 1.88 -8.57 19.74
C ASN A 288 3.07 -9.45 20.19
N HIS A 289 3.98 -8.87 20.97
CA HIS A 289 5.16 -9.60 21.48
C HIS A 289 4.93 -10.25 22.85
N GLU A 290 3.81 -9.97 23.53
CA GLU A 290 3.54 -10.58 24.83
C GLU A 290 3.30 -12.08 24.66
N PRO A 291 3.81 -12.91 25.62
CA PRO A 291 3.56 -14.33 25.60
C PRO A 291 2.07 -14.65 25.77
N LEU A 292 1.58 -15.57 24.94
CA LEU A 292 0.22 -16.08 25.06
C LEU A 292 0.15 -17.23 26.05
N PRO A 293 -0.97 -17.42 26.74
CA PRO A 293 -1.20 -18.62 27.53
C PRO A 293 -1.32 -19.84 26.60
N THR A 294 -0.95 -21.02 27.11
CA THR A 294 -1.22 -22.29 26.41
C THR A 294 -2.70 -22.65 26.51
N VAL A 295 -3.17 -23.48 25.56
CA VAL A 295 -4.54 -24.03 25.58
C VAL A 295 -4.47 -25.54 25.73
N PRO A 296 -5.26 -26.13 26.67
CA PRO A 296 -5.36 -27.59 26.85
C PRO A 296 -5.81 -28.29 25.57
N VAL A 297 -5.17 -29.46 25.29
CA VAL A 297 -5.47 -30.27 24.10
C VAL A 297 -6.03 -31.63 24.50
N LYS A 298 -7.25 -31.88 24.10
CA LYS A 298 -7.91 -33.15 24.34
C LYS A 298 -7.55 -34.20 23.27
N GLY A 299 -7.12 -35.38 23.72
CA GLY A 299 -6.83 -36.49 22.82
C GLY A 299 -5.56 -36.33 21.97
N GLY A 300 -4.67 -35.41 22.33
CA GLY A 300 -3.40 -35.18 21.66
C GLY A 300 -2.24 -35.93 22.32
N VAL A 301 -1.17 -36.10 21.56
CA VAL A 301 0.13 -36.63 22.12
C VAL A 301 0.72 -35.63 23.12
N GLN A 302 0.49 -34.33 22.93
CA GLN A 302 0.81 -33.25 23.86
C GLN A 302 -0.48 -32.78 24.53
N GLU A 303 -0.39 -32.26 25.75
CA GLU A 303 -1.55 -31.83 26.56
C GLU A 303 -1.86 -30.36 26.47
N GLU A 304 -0.93 -29.57 25.94
CA GLU A 304 -1.05 -28.13 25.75
C GLU A 304 -0.49 -27.72 24.39
N ALA A 305 -1.13 -26.74 23.77
CA ALA A 305 -0.69 -26.09 22.55
C ALA A 305 -0.09 -24.72 22.86
N ALA A 306 1.13 -24.50 22.38
CA ALA A 306 1.73 -23.17 22.33
C ALA A 306 1.08 -22.34 21.22
N LEU A 307 0.89 -21.05 21.49
CA LEU A 307 0.18 -20.12 20.60
C LEU A 307 1.06 -18.96 20.18
N ILE A 308 0.76 -18.42 18.99
CA ILE A 308 1.40 -17.22 18.45
C ILE A 308 0.33 -16.29 17.87
N TYR A 309 0.60 -14.99 17.87
CA TYR A 309 -0.19 -14.05 17.09
C TYR A 309 0.13 -14.20 15.61
N LYS A 310 -0.87 -14.09 14.76
CA LYS A 310 -0.71 -14.16 13.30
C LYS A 310 0.11 -12.99 12.76
N GLU A 311 -0.13 -11.79 13.31
CA GLU A 311 0.43 -10.54 12.82
C GLU A 311 0.34 -9.43 13.88
N PRO A 312 1.07 -8.32 13.76
CA PRO A 312 0.84 -7.11 14.53
C PRO A 312 -0.58 -6.55 14.30
N PHE A 313 -1.08 -5.77 15.25
CA PHE A 313 -2.34 -5.03 15.11
C PHE A 313 -2.06 -3.56 14.79
N HIS A 314 -2.76 -3.05 13.79
CA HIS A 314 -2.70 -1.64 13.39
C HIS A 314 -4.12 -1.07 13.35
N TYR A 315 -4.29 0.12 13.89
CA TYR A 315 -5.54 0.86 13.82
C TYR A 315 -5.28 2.33 13.55
N LEU A 316 -5.84 2.83 12.44
CA LEU A 316 -5.78 4.25 12.08
C LEU A 316 -7.03 4.97 12.60
N ASP A 317 -6.84 5.86 13.55
CA ASP A 317 -7.87 6.80 13.98
C ASP A 317 -7.82 8.08 13.13
N THR A 318 -8.98 8.58 12.74
CA THR A 318 -9.17 9.85 12.01
C THR A 318 -10.22 10.74 12.67
N GLU A 319 -10.67 10.35 13.87
CA GLU A 319 -11.76 11.00 14.60
C GLU A 319 -11.25 11.76 15.83
N GLY A 320 -9.94 11.68 16.10
CA GLY A 320 -9.32 12.35 17.25
C GLY A 320 -9.55 11.62 18.58
N ASN A 321 -9.80 10.32 18.53
CA ASN A 321 -9.96 9.51 19.72
C ASN A 321 -8.65 9.39 20.51
N ASN A 322 -8.77 9.21 21.82
CA ASN A 322 -7.62 8.93 22.66
C ASN A 322 -7.23 7.44 22.55
N LEU A 323 -6.20 7.15 21.76
CA LEU A 323 -5.76 5.77 21.47
C LEU A 323 -5.15 5.06 22.71
N SER A 324 -4.82 5.79 23.79
CA SER A 324 -4.38 5.17 25.04
C SER A 324 -5.52 4.41 25.77
N LEU A 325 -6.76 4.61 25.35
CA LEU A 325 -7.93 3.91 25.85
C LEU A 325 -8.25 2.62 25.08
N ILE A 326 -7.38 2.21 24.16
CA ILE A 326 -7.54 0.94 23.48
C ILE A 326 -7.28 -0.20 24.46
N GLU A 327 -8.26 -1.08 24.60
CA GLU A 327 -8.21 -2.27 25.43
C GLU A 327 -8.01 -3.51 24.55
N LYS A 328 -7.03 -4.35 24.93
CA LYS A 328 -6.77 -5.65 24.30
C LYS A 328 -7.33 -6.76 25.20
N SER A 329 -8.04 -7.69 24.62
CA SER A 329 -8.52 -8.89 25.30
C SER A 329 -8.24 -10.14 24.46
N ILE A 330 -7.74 -11.19 25.14
CA ILE A 330 -7.46 -12.48 24.50
C ILE A 330 -8.68 -13.38 24.67
N VAL A 331 -9.19 -13.87 23.55
CA VAL A 331 -10.35 -14.79 23.50
C VAL A 331 -9.85 -16.15 23.00
N LEU A 332 -9.80 -17.14 23.90
CA LEU A 332 -9.36 -18.50 23.61
C LEU A 332 -10.45 -19.48 24.06
N PRO A 333 -10.61 -20.63 23.38
CA PRO A 333 -11.46 -21.70 23.86
C PRO A 333 -10.84 -22.34 25.14
N PRO A 334 -11.68 -22.89 26.03
CA PRO A 334 -11.18 -23.53 27.26
C PRO A 334 -10.37 -24.81 26.99
N GLU A 335 -10.64 -25.48 25.89
CA GLU A 335 -9.89 -26.65 25.38
C GLU A 335 -10.02 -26.76 23.86
N ILE A 336 -9.08 -27.44 23.20
CA ILE A 336 -9.10 -27.75 21.76
C ILE A 336 -8.90 -29.27 21.58
N GLN A 337 -9.35 -29.81 20.44
CA GLN A 337 -9.30 -31.25 20.17
C GLN A 337 -8.25 -31.58 19.10
N ALA A 338 -7.39 -32.57 19.41
CA ALA A 338 -6.43 -33.08 18.43
C ALA A 338 -7.12 -33.87 17.29
N PRO A 339 -6.57 -33.91 16.06
CA PRO A 339 -5.28 -33.31 15.68
C PRO A 339 -5.34 -31.80 15.42
N ILE A 340 -4.21 -31.12 15.62
CA ILE A 340 -4.04 -29.69 15.39
C ILE A 340 -2.81 -29.52 14.52
N GLN A 341 -2.89 -28.64 13.54
CA GLN A 341 -1.76 -28.28 12.70
C GLN A 341 -1.18 -26.94 13.14
N ARG A 342 0.13 -26.77 12.98
CA ARG A 342 0.76 -25.45 13.12
C ARG A 342 0.13 -24.47 12.13
N GLY A 343 -0.32 -23.31 12.62
CA GLY A 343 -1.03 -22.31 11.82
C GLY A 343 -2.55 -22.39 11.89
N ASP A 344 -3.13 -23.43 12.53
CA ASP A 344 -4.58 -23.48 12.76
C ASP A 344 -5.01 -22.33 13.67
N ALA A 345 -6.12 -21.67 13.31
CA ALA A 345 -6.69 -20.59 14.11
C ALA A 345 -7.34 -21.16 15.38
N ILE A 346 -6.85 -20.76 16.54
CA ILE A 346 -7.29 -21.23 17.85
C ILE A 346 -8.17 -20.19 18.55
N GLY A 347 -7.88 -18.90 18.38
CA GLY A 347 -8.58 -17.81 19.02
C GLY A 347 -8.28 -16.47 18.38
N GLU A 348 -8.57 -15.41 19.10
CA GLU A 348 -8.29 -14.06 18.63
C GLU A 348 -7.91 -13.11 19.77
N ALA A 349 -7.07 -12.12 19.47
CA ALA A 349 -6.86 -10.93 20.27
C ALA A 349 -7.82 -9.86 19.76
N VAL A 350 -8.77 -9.42 20.59
CA VAL A 350 -9.80 -8.43 20.25
C VAL A 350 -9.39 -7.08 20.83
N TYR A 351 -9.42 -6.05 19.99
CA TYR A 351 -9.13 -4.66 20.36
C TYR A 351 -10.42 -3.85 20.39
N LYS A 352 -10.58 -3.07 21.46
CA LYS A 352 -11.74 -2.20 21.66
C LYS A 352 -11.30 -0.80 22.01
N LEU A 353 -11.99 0.20 21.49
CA LEU A 353 -11.86 1.61 21.84
C LEU A 353 -13.21 2.12 22.32
N ASN A 354 -13.25 2.70 23.53
CA ASN A 354 -14.51 3.15 24.15
C ASN A 354 -15.60 2.05 24.18
N GLY A 355 -15.20 0.77 24.39
CA GLY A 355 -16.09 -0.37 24.41
C GLY A 355 -16.52 -0.93 23.03
N GLN A 356 -16.22 -0.24 21.94
CA GLN A 356 -16.51 -0.70 20.58
C GLN A 356 -15.31 -1.49 20.02
N ARG A 357 -15.60 -2.62 19.33
CA ARG A 357 -14.57 -3.42 18.66
C ARG A 357 -14.04 -2.66 17.45
N ILE A 358 -12.73 -2.38 17.46
CA ILE A 358 -12.01 -1.71 16.37
C ILE A 358 -11.22 -2.68 15.48
N GLY A 359 -11.04 -3.93 15.94
CA GLY A 359 -10.41 -4.98 15.15
C GLY A 359 -10.00 -6.18 15.99
N SER A 360 -9.38 -7.15 15.35
CA SER A 360 -8.80 -8.32 16.02
C SER A 360 -7.66 -8.93 15.20
N VAL A 361 -6.79 -9.68 15.89
CA VAL A 361 -5.72 -10.48 15.30
C VAL A 361 -5.95 -11.93 15.64
N SER A 362 -5.87 -12.82 14.67
CA SER A 362 -5.99 -14.27 14.89
C SER A 362 -4.82 -14.77 15.74
N ILE A 363 -5.13 -15.67 16.66
CA ILE A 363 -4.15 -16.42 17.44
C ILE A 363 -4.09 -17.83 16.86
N LEU A 364 -2.89 -18.25 16.49
CA LEU A 364 -2.64 -19.50 15.79
C LEU A 364 -1.90 -20.50 16.69
N SER A 365 -2.04 -21.79 16.40
CA SER A 365 -1.18 -22.82 17.00
C SER A 365 0.24 -22.68 16.45
N ASP A 366 1.24 -22.62 17.34
CA ASP A 366 2.67 -22.64 16.97
C ASP A 366 3.21 -24.07 16.82
N VAL A 367 2.39 -25.08 17.14
CA VAL A 367 2.78 -26.48 17.14
C VAL A 367 1.80 -27.34 16.36
N THR A 368 2.29 -28.45 15.81
CA THR A 368 1.45 -29.55 15.30
C THR A 368 1.32 -30.61 16.39
N ILE A 369 0.09 -30.99 16.74
CA ILE A 369 -0.20 -32.01 17.76
C ILE A 369 -1.03 -33.13 17.13
N GLU A 370 -0.45 -34.30 17.02
CA GLU A 370 -1.14 -35.46 16.50
C GLU A 370 -2.15 -36.02 17.51
N LYS A 371 -3.12 -36.76 17.01
CA LYS A 371 -4.05 -37.51 17.88
C LYS A 371 -3.33 -38.63 18.58
N ALA A 372 -3.46 -38.72 19.92
CA ALA A 372 -2.86 -39.77 20.73
C ALA A 372 -3.43 -41.15 20.38
N LYS A 373 -2.55 -42.12 20.23
CA LYS A 373 -2.86 -43.54 20.04
C LYS A 373 -2.80 -44.29 21.38
N TYR A 374 -3.28 -45.52 21.41
CA TYR A 374 -3.31 -46.33 22.63
C TYR A 374 -1.98 -46.33 23.41
N TRP A 375 -0.87 -46.50 22.75
CA TRP A 375 0.45 -46.54 23.38
C TRP A 375 0.92 -45.21 23.96
N ASP A 376 0.43 -44.10 23.46
CA ASP A 376 0.71 -42.78 24.01
C ASP A 376 0.03 -42.61 25.38
N TYR A 377 -1.19 -43.13 25.53
CA TYR A 377 -1.90 -43.14 26.81
C TYR A 377 -1.21 -44.07 27.83
N VAL A 378 -0.75 -45.27 27.42
CA VAL A 378 -0.01 -46.16 28.28
C VAL A 378 1.29 -45.49 28.78
N GLY A 379 2.01 -44.79 27.89
CA GLY A 379 3.19 -44.02 28.25
C GLY A 379 2.94 -42.88 29.24
N LYS A 380 1.80 -42.17 29.07
CA LYS A 380 1.40 -41.10 30.01
C LYS A 380 1.10 -41.65 31.40
N VAL A 381 0.36 -42.77 31.50
CA VAL A 381 0.05 -43.43 32.77
C VAL A 381 1.34 -43.92 33.45
N TRP A 382 2.28 -44.51 32.68
CA TRP A 382 3.56 -44.93 33.20
C TRP A 382 4.41 -43.80 33.77
N LYS A 383 4.46 -42.64 33.08
CA LYS A 383 5.15 -41.44 33.58
C LYS A 383 4.56 -40.94 34.90
N LEU A 384 3.24 -40.93 35.02
CA LEU A 384 2.54 -40.57 36.25
C LEU A 384 2.93 -41.50 37.41
N PHE A 385 2.99 -42.81 37.19
CA PHE A 385 3.42 -43.77 38.21
C PHE A 385 4.88 -43.55 38.65
N CYS A 386 5.79 -43.23 37.72
CA CYS A 386 7.19 -43.00 38.03
C CYS A 386 7.46 -41.64 38.69
N SER A 387 6.56 -40.65 38.58
CA SER A 387 6.70 -39.32 39.22
C SER A 387 6.27 -39.28 40.69
N PHE A 388 5.66 -40.36 41.21
CA PHE A 388 5.28 -40.52 42.61
C PHE A 388 6.29 -41.38 43.42
N SER A 389 7.39 -41.78 42.80
CA SER A 389 8.53 -42.46 43.43
C SER A 389 9.69 -41.51 43.67
#